data_f3b690e2d9b7fb1c00b9ba98c0ef989d
#
_entry.id   f3b690e2d9b7fb1c00b9ba98c0ef989d
#
_cell.length_a   1.000
_cell.length_b   1.000
_cell.length_c   1.000
_cell.angle_alpha   90.00
_cell.angle_beta   90.00
_cell.angle_gamma   90.00
#
_symmetry.space_group_name_H-M   'P 1'
#
loop_
_entity.id
_entity.type
_entity.pdbx_description
1 polymer ?
#
loop_
_entity_poly.entity_id
_entity_poly.type
_entity_poly.pdbx_seq_one_letter_code
_entity_poly.pdbx_strand_id
1 'polypeptide(L)'
;DYIYLDCRTSGVPEDIAALSQKLSRRHFSIGADGIICICAPVTEGADGRMRIFNADGSEAQMCGNGVRCVAEWLYTHGAAKETLRIDTNSGTKTITHRGAQLWQVEMGGYSAMAAALPAVNMGEGPLVDCPFTVEGRTWRVTCISVGNPHCVTVVEDVDSLKLEAIGPAFEHHANFP
;
A
#
# COMPACT_ATOMS: atom_id res chain seq x y z
N ASP A 1 5.86 -5.10 8.40
CA ASP A 1 5.43 -4.79 9.78
C ASP A 1 5.40 -3.28 10.00
N TYR A 2 4.39 -2.78 10.74
CA TYR A 2 4.19 -1.35 10.99
C TYR A 2 4.04 -1.08 12.48
N ILE A 3 4.47 0.11 12.91
CA ILE A 3 4.17 0.67 14.22
C ILE A 3 2.82 1.38 14.14
N TYR A 4 1.89 1.08 15.05
CA TYR A 4 0.58 1.71 15.06
C TYR A 4 0.52 2.79 16.15
N LEU A 5 0.03 3.99 15.77
CA LEU A 5 -0.21 5.11 16.69
C LEU A 5 -1.70 5.45 16.70
N ASP A 6 -2.31 5.47 17.88
CA ASP A 6 -3.66 6.03 18.05
C ASP A 6 -3.60 7.55 18.06
N CYS A 7 -3.99 8.14 16.94
CA CYS A 7 -4.01 9.58 16.73
C CYS A 7 -5.43 10.15 16.68
N ARG A 8 -6.45 9.42 17.16
CA ARG A 8 -7.86 9.84 17.07
C ARG A 8 -8.16 11.06 17.91
N THR A 9 -7.47 11.23 19.02
CA THR A 9 -7.69 12.35 19.97
C THR A 9 -6.55 13.38 19.94
N SER A 10 -5.31 12.91 19.85
CA SER A 10 -4.12 13.78 19.91
C SER A 10 -3.72 14.37 18.55
N GLY A 11 -4.30 13.86 17.46
CA GLY A 11 -3.84 14.17 16.10
C GLY A 11 -2.54 13.47 15.74
N VAL A 12 -2.14 13.60 14.48
CA VAL A 12 -0.86 13.09 13.97
C VAL A 12 0.26 14.03 14.41
N PRO A 13 1.39 13.52 14.93
CA PRO A 13 2.55 14.35 15.25
C PRO A 13 3.00 15.21 14.06
N GLU A 14 3.40 16.47 14.32
CA GLU A 14 3.82 17.39 13.25
C GLU A 14 5.05 16.88 12.48
N ASP A 15 5.96 16.20 13.17
CA ASP A 15 7.21 15.64 12.63
C ASP A 15 7.10 14.14 12.29
N ILE A 16 5.89 13.65 11.95
CA ILE A 16 5.60 12.22 11.75
C ILE A 16 6.55 11.56 10.72
N ALA A 17 6.96 12.28 9.67
CA ALA A 17 7.90 11.78 8.69
C ALA A 17 9.27 11.46 9.32
N ALA A 18 9.82 12.41 10.08
CA ALA A 18 11.08 12.21 10.81
C ALA A 18 10.94 11.15 11.91
N LEU A 19 9.79 11.10 12.58
CA LEU A 19 9.48 10.09 13.58
C LEU A 19 9.44 8.70 12.95
N SER A 20 8.84 8.55 11.76
CA SER A 20 8.80 7.28 11.03
C SER A 20 10.20 6.82 10.65
N GLN A 21 11.03 7.70 10.09
CA GLN A 21 12.44 7.40 9.79
C GLN A 21 13.21 6.94 11.02
N LYS A 22 13.01 7.61 12.16
CA LYS A 22 13.70 7.27 13.41
C LYS A 22 13.25 5.94 14.00
N LEU A 23 11.93 5.72 14.13
CA LEU A 23 11.38 4.53 14.79
C LEU A 23 11.50 3.27 13.92
N SER A 24 11.50 3.41 12.60
CA SER A 24 11.60 2.27 11.67
C SER A 24 13.00 1.69 11.55
N ARG A 25 14.04 2.37 12.06
CA ARG A 25 15.43 1.88 11.99
C ARG A 25 15.60 0.56 12.73
N ARG A 26 15.76 -0.54 11.95
CA ARG A 26 16.04 -1.88 12.50
C ARG A 26 17.37 -1.87 13.25
N HIS A 27 17.43 -2.57 14.37
CA HIS A 27 18.56 -2.66 15.30
C HIS A 27 18.92 -1.39 16.10
N PHE A 28 18.36 -0.21 15.72
CA PHE A 28 18.67 1.07 16.39
C PHE A 28 17.44 1.69 17.07
N SER A 29 16.25 1.23 16.76
CA SER A 29 14.99 1.67 17.34
C SER A 29 14.01 0.49 17.40
N ILE A 30 12.70 0.75 17.28
CA ILE A 30 11.67 -0.32 17.26
C ILE A 30 11.90 -1.24 16.07
N GLY A 31 12.16 -0.67 14.88
CA GLY A 31 12.36 -1.40 13.63
C GLY A 31 11.03 -1.84 13.01
N ALA A 32 10.71 -1.25 11.85
CA ALA A 32 9.49 -1.54 11.10
C ALA A 32 9.61 -1.06 9.65
N ASP A 33 8.60 -1.31 8.83
CA ASP A 33 8.50 -0.78 7.46
C ASP A 33 7.92 0.64 7.45
N GLY A 34 7.48 1.15 8.61
CA GLY A 34 6.92 2.48 8.77
C GLY A 34 5.95 2.58 9.95
N ILE A 35 5.18 3.68 9.95
CA ILE A 35 4.15 3.99 10.95
C ILE A 35 2.78 4.06 10.29
N ILE A 36 1.77 3.46 10.92
CA ILE A 36 0.37 3.66 10.59
C ILE A 36 -0.28 4.47 11.71
N CYS A 37 -0.79 5.65 11.37
CA CYS A 37 -1.60 6.47 12.27
C CYS A 37 -3.08 6.13 12.10
N ILE A 38 -3.74 5.74 13.20
CA ILE A 38 -5.19 5.56 13.29
C ILE A 38 -5.78 6.90 13.73
N CYS A 39 -6.47 7.58 12.81
CA CYS A 39 -6.97 8.94 13.02
C CYS A 39 -8.49 8.97 13.12
N ALA A 40 -9.03 10.08 13.62
CA ALA A 40 -10.46 10.38 13.51
C ALA A 40 -10.87 10.43 12.01
N PRO A 41 -12.11 10.01 11.67
CA PRO A 41 -12.61 10.07 10.30
C PRO A 41 -12.74 11.52 9.83
N VAL A 42 -12.65 11.72 8.50
CA VAL A 42 -12.91 13.03 7.88
C VAL A 42 -14.14 12.99 6.98
N THR A 43 -14.51 11.81 6.48
CA THR A 43 -15.72 11.61 5.67
C THR A 43 -16.90 11.30 6.57
N GLU A 44 -18.06 11.90 6.30
CA GLU A 44 -19.29 11.61 7.04
C GLU A 44 -19.64 10.12 6.96
N GLY A 45 -19.95 9.53 8.10
CA GLY A 45 -20.27 8.11 8.25
C GLY A 45 -19.06 7.16 8.13
N ALA A 46 -17.83 7.67 8.07
CA ALA A 46 -16.64 6.84 8.26
C ALA A 46 -16.40 6.59 9.76
N ASP A 47 -15.75 5.46 10.06
CA ASP A 47 -15.48 5.00 11.43
C ASP A 47 -14.07 5.35 11.90
N GLY A 48 -13.17 5.67 10.98
CA GLY A 48 -11.81 6.08 11.26
C GLY A 48 -11.07 6.45 9.98
N ARG A 49 -9.81 6.84 10.14
CA ARG A 49 -8.91 7.15 9.02
C ARG A 49 -7.56 6.50 9.24
N MET A 50 -6.99 5.94 8.19
CA MET A 50 -5.63 5.41 8.15
C MET A 50 -4.71 6.38 7.39
N ARG A 51 -3.59 6.75 8.00
CA ARG A 51 -2.47 7.41 7.33
C ARG A 51 -1.22 6.57 7.52
N ILE A 52 -0.40 6.45 6.47
CA ILE A 52 0.76 5.55 6.45
C ILE A 52 2.00 6.36 6.11
N PHE A 53 3.04 6.20 6.92
CA PHE A 53 4.35 6.82 6.71
C PHE A 53 5.39 5.71 6.62
N ASN A 54 6.02 5.57 5.45
CA ASN A 54 7.05 4.58 5.20
C ASN A 54 8.32 4.83 6.04
N ALA A 55 9.23 3.87 6.05
CA ALA A 55 10.50 3.99 6.77
C ALA A 55 11.40 5.13 6.26
N ASP A 56 11.20 5.60 5.03
CA ASP A 56 11.87 6.77 4.44
C ASP A 56 11.19 8.11 4.77
N GLY A 57 10.03 8.08 5.47
CA GLY A 57 9.23 9.24 5.84
C GLY A 57 8.19 9.65 4.78
N SER A 58 8.16 9.03 3.61
CA SER A 58 7.14 9.30 2.60
C SER A 58 5.75 8.83 3.06
N GLU A 59 4.68 9.54 2.66
CA GLU A 59 3.31 9.13 2.96
C GLU A 59 2.74 8.27 1.83
N ALA A 60 2.31 7.05 2.16
CA ALA A 60 1.71 6.12 1.21
C ALA A 60 0.19 6.34 1.07
N GLN A 61 -0.35 5.96 -0.09
CA GLN A 61 -1.77 6.15 -0.40
C GLN A 61 -2.66 5.14 0.34
N MET A 62 -2.27 3.88 0.38
CA MET A 62 -3.06 2.79 0.94
C MET A 62 -2.21 1.54 1.17
N CYS A 63 -2.58 0.73 2.17
CA CYS A 63 -2.03 -0.60 2.41
C CYS A 63 -3.16 -1.57 2.76
N GLY A 64 -3.44 -2.53 1.88
CA GLY A 64 -4.50 -3.52 2.08
C GLY A 64 -4.31 -4.40 3.31
N ASN A 65 -3.07 -4.71 3.68
CA ASN A 65 -2.75 -5.43 4.91
C ASN A 65 -2.95 -4.52 6.13
N GLY A 66 -2.43 -3.30 6.08
CA GLY A 66 -2.51 -2.34 7.19
C GLY A 66 -3.94 -1.93 7.54
N VAL A 67 -4.81 -1.73 6.54
CA VAL A 67 -6.20 -1.32 6.80
C VAL A 67 -7.00 -2.39 7.54
N ARG A 68 -6.67 -3.69 7.37
CA ARG A 68 -7.30 -4.78 8.13
C ARG A 68 -6.89 -4.73 9.62
N CYS A 69 -5.63 -4.41 9.90
CA CYS A 69 -5.18 -4.22 11.28
C CYS A 69 -5.82 -2.98 11.91
N VAL A 70 -5.99 -1.89 11.14
CA VAL A 70 -6.74 -0.70 11.61
C VAL A 70 -8.20 -1.06 11.89
N ALA A 71 -8.83 -1.87 11.04
CA ALA A 71 -10.20 -2.32 11.26
C ALA A 71 -10.33 -3.17 12.53
N GLU A 72 -9.43 -4.13 12.74
CA GLU A 72 -9.39 -4.95 13.97
C GLU A 72 -9.20 -4.06 15.20
N TRP A 73 -8.30 -3.09 15.11
CA TRP A 73 -8.05 -2.18 16.22
C TRP A 73 -9.29 -1.31 16.53
N LEU A 74 -9.94 -0.72 15.53
CA LEU A 74 -11.16 0.06 15.69
C LEU A 74 -12.29 -0.79 16.26
N TYR A 75 -12.47 -2.02 15.76
CA TYR A 75 -13.47 -2.96 16.22
C TYR A 75 -13.34 -3.28 17.71
N THR A 76 -12.12 -3.53 18.16
CA THR A 76 -11.82 -3.86 19.55
C THR A 76 -11.80 -2.64 20.48
N HIS A 77 -11.69 -1.40 19.94
CA HIS A 77 -11.59 -0.15 20.69
C HIS A 77 -12.78 0.81 20.45
N GLY A 78 -13.97 0.28 20.26
CA GLY A 78 -15.21 1.04 20.34
C GLY A 78 -16.08 1.08 19.09
N ALA A 79 -15.58 0.67 17.92
CA ALA A 79 -16.38 0.60 16.68
C ALA A 79 -16.77 -0.85 16.34
N ALA A 80 -17.38 -1.58 17.29
CA ALA A 80 -17.76 -2.99 17.14
C ALA A 80 -18.94 -3.16 16.14
N LYS A 81 -18.66 -2.95 14.85
CA LYS A 81 -19.60 -3.12 13.74
C LYS A 81 -19.09 -4.20 12.78
N GLU A 82 -20.01 -4.95 12.16
CA GLU A 82 -19.65 -5.95 11.15
C GLU A 82 -18.91 -5.30 9.95
N THR A 83 -19.35 -4.11 9.57
CA THR A 83 -18.75 -3.36 8.45
C THR A 83 -18.27 -2.00 8.93
N LEU A 84 -17.01 -1.71 8.65
CA LEU A 84 -16.35 -0.45 8.93
C LEU A 84 -16.03 0.30 7.64
N ARG A 85 -16.14 1.62 7.68
CA ARG A 85 -15.70 2.52 6.62
C ARG A 85 -14.47 3.27 7.09
N ILE A 86 -13.35 3.08 6.43
CA ILE A 86 -12.06 3.68 6.82
C ILE A 86 -11.56 4.59 5.69
N ASP A 87 -11.36 5.86 6.02
CA ASP A 87 -10.75 6.83 5.12
C ASP A 87 -9.28 6.50 4.88
N THR A 88 -8.84 6.59 3.64
CA THR A 88 -7.44 6.47 3.24
C THR A 88 -7.10 7.56 2.23
N ASN A 89 -5.82 7.77 1.91
CA ASN A 89 -5.43 8.72 0.86
C ASN A 89 -5.86 8.27 -0.56
N SER A 90 -6.28 6.99 -0.72
CA SER A 90 -6.89 6.47 -1.95
C SER A 90 -8.42 6.36 -1.86
N GLY A 91 -9.06 7.16 -1.01
CA GLY A 91 -10.50 7.16 -0.76
C GLY A 91 -10.94 6.26 0.39
N THR A 92 -12.23 6.35 0.73
CA THR A 92 -12.83 5.54 1.80
C THR A 92 -12.97 4.08 1.35
N LYS A 93 -12.52 3.15 2.18
CA LYS A 93 -12.62 1.70 1.95
C LYS A 93 -13.67 1.10 2.86
N THR A 94 -14.37 0.08 2.35
CA THR A 94 -15.31 -0.75 3.12
C THR A 94 -14.59 -2.01 3.56
N ILE A 95 -14.60 -2.27 4.88
CA ILE A 95 -13.93 -3.42 5.48
C ILE A 95 -14.94 -4.21 6.29
N THR A 96 -15.15 -5.48 5.96
CA THR A 96 -16.15 -6.35 6.58
C THR A 96 -15.49 -7.43 7.42
N HIS A 97 -15.93 -7.56 8.67
CA HIS A 97 -15.53 -8.62 9.59
C HIS A 97 -16.15 -9.96 9.14
N ARG A 98 -15.31 -10.98 9.00
CA ARG A 98 -15.72 -12.32 8.54
C ARG A 98 -15.55 -13.40 9.60
N GLY A 99 -15.50 -13.00 10.87
CA GLY A 99 -15.30 -13.87 12.02
C GLY A 99 -13.84 -14.04 12.43
N ALA A 100 -13.60 -14.37 13.69
CA ALA A 100 -12.29 -14.38 14.31
C ALA A 100 -11.51 -13.09 13.99
N GLN A 101 -10.32 -13.18 13.45
CA GLN A 101 -9.49 -12.03 13.01
C GLN A 101 -9.48 -11.88 11.49
N LEU A 102 -10.52 -12.36 10.80
CA LEU A 102 -10.60 -12.31 9.35
C LEU A 102 -11.37 -11.08 8.88
N TRP A 103 -10.71 -10.26 8.07
CA TRP A 103 -11.25 -9.04 7.50
C TRP A 103 -11.19 -9.06 5.98
N GLN A 104 -12.31 -8.74 5.34
CA GLN A 104 -12.42 -8.56 3.90
C GLN A 104 -12.38 -7.06 3.59
N VAL A 105 -11.56 -6.66 2.63
CA VAL A 105 -11.45 -5.26 2.17
C VAL A 105 -11.98 -5.15 0.74
N GLU A 106 -12.86 -4.18 0.50
CA GLU A 106 -13.25 -3.78 -0.84
C GLU A 106 -12.19 -2.82 -1.40
N MET A 107 -11.31 -3.36 -2.26
CA MET A 107 -10.21 -2.58 -2.85
C MET A 107 -10.67 -1.63 -3.96
N GLY A 108 -11.87 -1.84 -4.50
CA GLY A 108 -12.40 -1.14 -5.68
C GLY A 108 -12.11 -1.89 -6.97
N GLY A 109 -12.31 -1.21 -8.10
CA GLY A 109 -12.01 -1.78 -9.41
C GLY A 109 -10.51 -1.86 -9.70
N TYR A 110 -10.16 -2.65 -10.70
CA TYR A 110 -8.79 -2.68 -11.24
C TYR A 110 -8.76 -2.17 -12.68
N SER A 111 -7.60 -1.73 -13.13
CA SER A 111 -7.37 -1.36 -14.53
C SER A 111 -5.98 -1.78 -14.98
N ALA A 112 -5.90 -2.43 -16.14
CA ALA A 112 -4.64 -2.70 -16.84
C ALA A 112 -4.41 -1.73 -18.01
N MET A 113 -5.31 -0.74 -18.22
CA MET A 113 -5.17 0.23 -19.29
C MET A 113 -3.98 1.16 -19.04
N ALA A 114 -3.15 1.37 -20.04
CA ALA A 114 -1.98 2.25 -19.96
C ALA A 114 -2.33 3.65 -19.42
N ALA A 115 -3.47 4.22 -19.85
CA ALA A 115 -3.94 5.52 -19.38
C ALA A 115 -4.27 5.61 -17.88
N ALA A 116 -4.42 4.47 -17.19
CA ALA A 116 -4.70 4.40 -15.75
C ALA A 116 -3.43 4.09 -14.92
N LEU A 117 -2.27 4.08 -15.55
CA LEU A 117 -1.00 3.69 -14.96
C LEU A 117 0.06 4.76 -15.20
N PRO A 118 1.00 4.96 -14.27
CA PRO A 118 2.18 5.80 -14.52
C PRO A 118 3.18 5.02 -15.40
N ALA A 119 2.74 4.66 -16.63
CA ALA A 119 3.53 3.90 -17.58
C ALA A 119 3.60 4.66 -18.91
N VAL A 120 4.80 4.94 -19.38
CA VAL A 120 5.04 5.68 -20.63
C VAL A 120 5.71 4.77 -21.66
N ASN A 121 5.49 5.04 -22.96
CA ASN A 121 6.09 4.31 -24.08
C ASN A 121 5.80 2.79 -24.09
N MET A 122 4.66 2.38 -23.52
CA MET A 122 4.23 0.97 -23.48
C MET A 122 2.98 0.68 -24.33
N GLY A 123 2.52 1.67 -25.15
CA GLY A 123 1.31 1.58 -25.96
C GLY A 123 0.09 2.23 -25.30
N GLU A 124 -1.07 2.18 -25.97
CA GLU A 124 -2.31 2.86 -25.53
C GLU A 124 -3.36 1.87 -24.98
N GLY A 125 -3.17 0.57 -25.13
CA GLY A 125 -4.13 -0.48 -24.74
C GLY A 125 -3.90 -1.02 -23.34
N PRO A 126 -4.51 -2.19 -23.05
CA PRO A 126 -4.22 -2.90 -21.81
C PRO A 126 -2.78 -3.46 -21.83
N LEU A 127 -2.06 -3.22 -20.74
CA LEU A 127 -0.68 -3.66 -20.55
C LEU A 127 -0.66 -5.07 -19.92
N VAL A 128 -1.13 -6.05 -20.69
CA VAL A 128 -1.22 -7.46 -20.25
C VAL A 128 -0.26 -8.31 -21.07
N ASP A 129 0.62 -9.01 -20.38
CA ASP A 129 1.62 -9.89 -20.97
C ASP A 129 2.46 -9.19 -22.06
N CYS A 130 2.87 -7.96 -21.80
CA CYS A 130 3.66 -7.16 -22.73
C CYS A 130 5.14 -7.48 -22.65
N PRO A 131 5.89 -7.43 -23.78
CA PRO A 131 7.35 -7.49 -23.73
C PRO A 131 7.91 -6.23 -23.08
N PHE A 132 8.85 -6.42 -22.16
CA PHE A 132 9.49 -5.34 -21.41
C PHE A 132 10.96 -5.67 -21.21
N THR A 133 11.84 -4.78 -21.65
CA THR A 133 13.30 -5.06 -21.63
C THR A 133 13.94 -4.31 -20.46
N VAL A 134 14.56 -5.06 -19.55
CA VAL A 134 15.33 -4.53 -18.43
C VAL A 134 16.73 -5.12 -18.47
N GLU A 135 17.76 -4.28 -18.43
CA GLU A 135 19.18 -4.68 -18.49
C GLU A 135 19.51 -5.67 -19.62
N GLY A 136 18.92 -5.44 -20.81
CA GLY A 136 19.15 -6.27 -21.98
C GLY A 136 18.41 -7.62 -22.00
N ARG A 137 17.65 -7.94 -20.96
CA ARG A 137 16.78 -9.12 -20.89
C ARG A 137 15.33 -8.72 -21.14
N THR A 138 14.63 -9.44 -22.01
CA THR A 138 13.19 -9.25 -22.23
C THR A 138 12.39 -10.12 -21.28
N TRP A 139 11.46 -9.46 -20.57
CA TRP A 139 10.49 -10.04 -19.66
C TRP A 139 9.09 -9.95 -20.25
N ARG A 140 8.17 -10.74 -19.75
CA ARG A 140 6.73 -10.60 -20.01
C ARG A 140 6.10 -9.98 -18.78
N VAL A 141 5.50 -8.78 -18.91
CA VAL A 141 4.94 -8.06 -17.78
C VAL A 141 3.46 -7.76 -17.96
N THR A 142 2.74 -7.73 -16.87
CA THR A 142 1.39 -7.18 -16.76
C THR A 142 1.42 -6.01 -15.81
N CYS A 143 1.07 -4.82 -16.29
CA CYS A 143 0.94 -3.63 -15.45
C CYS A 143 -0.52 -3.43 -15.08
N ILE A 144 -0.81 -3.27 -13.78
CA ILE A 144 -2.17 -3.19 -13.27
C ILE A 144 -2.25 -2.19 -12.11
N SER A 145 -3.32 -1.41 -12.07
CA SER A 145 -3.69 -0.58 -10.93
C SER A 145 -4.85 -1.23 -10.18
N VAL A 146 -4.69 -1.36 -8.87
CA VAL A 146 -5.74 -1.75 -7.90
C VAL A 146 -5.96 -0.62 -6.88
N GLY A 147 -5.73 0.63 -7.32
CA GLY A 147 -5.65 1.82 -6.49
C GLY A 147 -4.22 2.32 -6.27
N ASN A 148 -3.25 1.46 -6.48
CA ASN A 148 -1.83 1.75 -6.66
C ASN A 148 -1.30 0.92 -7.85
N PRO A 149 -0.25 1.39 -8.56
CA PRO A 149 0.28 0.70 -9.73
C PRO A 149 1.19 -0.48 -9.33
N HIS A 150 1.13 -1.53 -10.14
CA HIS A 150 1.97 -2.71 -10.01
C HIS A 150 2.48 -3.15 -11.39
N CYS A 151 3.72 -3.57 -11.47
CA CYS A 151 4.30 -4.28 -12.61
C CYS A 151 4.56 -5.73 -12.18
N VAL A 152 3.87 -6.67 -12.78
CA VAL A 152 3.90 -8.09 -12.40
C VAL A 152 4.51 -8.90 -13.53
N THR A 153 5.45 -9.77 -13.22
CA THR A 153 5.99 -10.78 -14.15
C THR A 153 5.84 -12.17 -13.54
N VAL A 154 5.46 -13.13 -14.38
CA VAL A 154 5.34 -14.54 -13.97
C VAL A 154 6.63 -15.25 -14.40
N VAL A 155 7.24 -15.96 -13.47
CA VAL A 155 8.48 -16.70 -13.68
C VAL A 155 8.31 -18.14 -13.20
N GLU A 156 9.14 -19.05 -13.72
CA GLU A 156 9.08 -20.48 -13.33
C GLU A 156 9.54 -20.69 -11.88
N ASP A 157 10.59 -19.96 -11.48
CA ASP A 157 11.18 -20.06 -10.14
C ASP A 157 11.61 -18.68 -9.66
N VAL A 158 10.91 -18.16 -8.65
CA VAL A 158 11.19 -16.86 -8.05
C VAL A 158 12.43 -16.88 -7.16
N ASP A 159 12.71 -18.03 -6.52
CA ASP A 159 13.84 -18.17 -5.60
C ASP A 159 15.20 -18.18 -6.31
N SER A 160 15.20 -18.48 -7.62
CA SER A 160 16.41 -18.40 -8.46
C SER A 160 16.78 -16.96 -8.84
N LEU A 161 15.88 -15.98 -8.64
CA LEU A 161 16.10 -14.59 -9.02
C LEU A 161 16.80 -13.81 -7.91
N LYS A 162 17.80 -13.04 -8.30
CA LYS A 162 18.43 -12.04 -7.41
C LYS A 162 17.62 -10.75 -7.43
N LEU A 163 16.51 -10.73 -6.69
CA LEU A 163 15.55 -9.62 -6.69
C LEU A 163 16.19 -8.30 -6.26
N GLU A 164 17.16 -8.34 -5.33
CA GLU A 164 17.92 -7.17 -4.88
C GLU A 164 18.77 -6.55 -5.99
N ALA A 165 19.11 -7.31 -7.02
CA ALA A 165 19.86 -6.81 -8.16
C ALA A 165 18.94 -6.29 -9.26
N ILE A 166 17.90 -7.07 -9.64
CA ILE A 166 17.04 -6.72 -10.77
C ILE A 166 15.89 -5.79 -10.38
N GLY A 167 15.41 -5.83 -9.14
CA GLY A 167 14.30 -5.01 -8.65
C GLY A 167 14.48 -3.52 -8.88
N PRO A 168 15.61 -2.91 -8.47
CA PRO A 168 15.88 -1.49 -8.71
C PRO A 168 15.86 -1.09 -10.19
N ALA A 169 16.27 -2.00 -11.09
CA ALA A 169 16.26 -1.74 -12.54
C ALA A 169 14.83 -1.74 -13.11
N PHE A 170 13.90 -2.48 -12.51
CA PHE A 170 12.46 -2.38 -12.82
C PHE A 170 11.85 -1.11 -12.22
N GLU A 171 12.09 -0.86 -10.92
CA GLU A 171 11.51 0.25 -10.18
C GLU A 171 11.88 1.62 -10.76
N HIS A 172 13.14 1.79 -11.17
CA HIS A 172 13.64 3.05 -11.73
C HIS A 172 13.71 3.03 -13.27
N HIS A 173 12.97 2.15 -13.93
CA HIS A 173 12.95 2.08 -15.38
C HIS A 173 12.30 3.33 -15.98
N ALA A 174 12.86 3.85 -17.09
CA ALA A 174 12.37 5.07 -17.74
C ALA A 174 10.89 5.03 -18.19
N ASN A 175 10.32 3.84 -18.30
CA ASN A 175 8.90 3.65 -18.60
C ASN A 175 8.00 3.79 -17.36
N PHE A 176 8.57 3.85 -16.16
CA PHE A 176 7.86 4.02 -14.87
C PHE A 176 8.39 5.28 -14.15
N PRO A 177 8.00 6.50 -14.60
CA PRO A 177 8.48 7.76 -14.05
C PRO A 177 7.96 8.06 -12.64
#